data_2de03f8bf78d6c838aa5dc41b789a90d
#
_entry.id   2de03f8bf78d6c838aa5dc41b789a90d
#
_cell.length_a   1.000
_cell.length_b   1.000
_cell.length_c   1.000
_cell.angle_alpha   90.00
_cell.angle_beta   90.00
_cell.angle_gamma   90.00
#
_symmetry.space_group_name_H-M   'P 1'
#
loop_
_entity.id
_entity.type
_entity.pdbx_description
1 polymer ?
#
loop_
_entity_poly.entity_id
_entity_poly.type
_entity_poly.pdbx_seq_one_letter_code
_entity_poly.pdbx_strand_id
1 'polypeptide(L)'
;ADIVDTAMSPLSLGTSHMPTESLVAALQGTDYDTGLDLKQLNVVRAYFAKLREKYIANGQISPKSLGVDANTLLYQVPGGMFSNMLKQLKDAGKEDKLDEVLAEIPRVREDAGYPPLVTPTSQIVGTQAVFNVIMGERYKMVTKEFKGLVHGDYGKTPAPISPEFTKKILGDEQPITCRFADTLAPEMDKLKAEAAKWATQEEDVLTYA
;
A
#
# COMPACT_ATOMS: atom_id res chain seq x y z
N ALA A 1 18.49 -13.01 -4.56
CA ALA A 1 17.33 -12.68 -5.39
C ALA A 1 17.78 -12.64 -6.84
N ASP A 2 16.96 -13.18 -7.75
CA ASP A 2 17.28 -13.25 -9.19
C ASP A 2 16.71 -12.04 -9.94
N ILE A 3 15.73 -11.37 -9.34
CA ILE A 3 15.07 -10.17 -9.87
C ILE A 3 14.94 -9.15 -8.74
N VAL A 4 15.24 -7.88 -9.06
CA VAL A 4 15.15 -6.76 -8.12
C VAL A 4 14.45 -5.58 -8.79
N ASP A 5 13.44 -5.03 -8.13
CA ASP A 5 12.76 -3.81 -8.58
C ASP A 5 13.57 -2.56 -8.21
N THR A 6 13.71 -1.66 -9.16
CA THR A 6 14.45 -0.40 -8.99
C THR A 6 13.70 0.75 -9.66
N ALA A 7 14.12 1.99 -9.40
CA ALA A 7 13.61 3.18 -10.08
C ALA A 7 14.75 4.04 -10.61
N MET A 8 14.52 4.72 -11.73
CA MET A 8 15.52 5.69 -12.25
C MET A 8 15.79 6.78 -11.21
N SER A 9 17.05 7.16 -11.03
CA SER A 9 17.49 8.01 -9.91
C SER A 9 16.68 9.30 -9.68
N PRO A 10 16.16 10.01 -10.69
CA PRO A 10 15.32 11.17 -10.44
C PRO A 10 14.00 10.88 -9.71
N LEU A 11 13.48 9.66 -9.84
CA LEU A 11 12.20 9.22 -9.23
C LEU A 11 12.40 8.13 -8.16
N SER A 12 13.63 7.91 -7.73
CA SER A 12 14.03 6.91 -6.75
C SER A 12 14.04 7.45 -5.32
N LEU A 13 14.25 6.55 -4.35
CA LEU A 13 14.30 6.84 -2.92
C LEU A 13 12.97 7.39 -2.36
N GLY A 14 13.00 7.88 -1.15
CA GLY A 14 11.78 8.35 -0.47
C GLY A 14 10.70 7.26 -0.45
N THR A 15 9.60 7.53 -1.13
CA THR A 15 8.47 6.59 -1.26
C THR A 15 8.59 5.60 -2.43
N SER A 16 9.72 5.62 -3.16
CA SER A 16 9.99 4.77 -4.31
C SER A 16 11.06 3.73 -3.99
N HIS A 17 11.58 3.07 -5.03
CA HIS A 17 12.65 2.06 -4.91
C HIS A 17 14.05 2.68 -4.89
N MET A 18 15.06 1.84 -4.71
CA MET A 18 16.45 2.26 -4.81
C MET A 18 16.81 2.67 -6.24
N PRO A 19 17.82 3.57 -6.43
CA PRO A 19 18.23 4.01 -7.76
C PRO A 19 18.80 2.87 -8.61
N THR A 20 18.28 2.70 -9.82
CA THR A 20 18.77 1.70 -10.79
C THR A 20 20.26 1.87 -11.06
N GLU A 21 20.69 3.08 -11.37
CA GLU A 21 22.07 3.40 -11.71
C GLU A 21 23.05 3.08 -10.57
N SER A 22 22.61 3.34 -9.32
CA SER A 22 23.44 3.04 -8.14
C SER A 22 23.58 1.55 -7.91
N LEU A 23 22.51 0.77 -8.09
CA LEU A 23 22.56 -0.68 -7.96
C LEU A 23 23.45 -1.29 -9.05
N VAL A 24 23.25 -0.87 -10.30
CA VAL A 24 24.09 -1.34 -11.43
C VAL A 24 25.55 -1.06 -11.16
N ALA A 25 25.91 0.17 -10.76
CA ALA A 25 27.29 0.53 -10.44
C ALA A 25 27.87 -0.29 -9.27
N ALA A 26 27.07 -0.56 -8.24
CA ALA A 26 27.51 -1.35 -7.08
C ALA A 26 27.77 -2.82 -7.41
N LEU A 27 27.08 -3.37 -8.42
CA LEU A 27 27.18 -4.77 -8.82
C LEU A 27 28.23 -4.99 -9.92
N GLN A 28 28.75 -3.94 -10.57
CA GLN A 28 29.77 -4.07 -11.61
C GLN A 28 30.99 -4.82 -11.10
N GLY A 29 31.46 -5.80 -11.91
CA GLY A 29 32.63 -6.63 -11.58
C GLY A 29 32.40 -7.67 -10.48
N THR A 30 31.16 -7.87 -10.03
CA THR A 30 30.74 -8.96 -9.13
C THR A 30 30.07 -10.09 -9.91
N ASP A 31 29.82 -11.23 -9.25
CA ASP A 31 29.06 -12.34 -9.82
C ASP A 31 27.60 -11.98 -10.16
N TYR A 32 27.14 -10.82 -9.71
CA TYR A 32 25.80 -10.28 -9.92
C TYR A 32 25.78 -9.09 -10.87
N ASP A 33 26.85 -8.90 -11.65
CA ASP A 33 26.95 -7.82 -12.66
C ASP A 33 25.79 -7.95 -13.64
N THR A 34 25.01 -6.88 -13.75
CA THR A 34 23.81 -6.86 -14.60
C THR A 34 24.11 -6.72 -16.09
N GLY A 35 25.33 -6.34 -16.46
CA GLY A 35 25.71 -6.02 -17.84
C GLY A 35 25.04 -4.76 -18.41
N LEU A 36 24.29 -3.98 -17.63
CA LEU A 36 23.65 -2.75 -18.09
C LEU A 36 24.66 -1.60 -18.28
N ASP A 37 24.52 -0.88 -19.40
CA ASP A 37 25.37 0.27 -19.71
C ASP A 37 24.90 1.53 -18.96
N LEU A 38 25.72 2.01 -18.02
CA LEU A 38 25.47 3.24 -17.26
C LEU A 38 25.33 4.48 -18.15
N LYS A 39 25.95 4.52 -19.32
CA LYS A 39 25.82 5.66 -20.26
C LYS A 39 24.39 5.69 -20.84
N GLN A 40 23.84 4.54 -21.21
CA GLN A 40 22.46 4.43 -21.68
C GLN A 40 21.48 4.75 -20.56
N LEU A 41 21.70 4.24 -19.36
CA LEU A 41 20.88 4.58 -18.18
C LEU A 41 20.89 6.09 -17.90
N ASN A 42 22.04 6.78 -18.09
CA ASN A 42 22.10 8.22 -17.92
C ASN A 42 21.26 9.00 -18.95
N VAL A 43 21.11 8.50 -20.18
CA VAL A 43 20.20 9.10 -21.18
C VAL A 43 18.75 9.02 -20.67
N VAL A 44 18.34 7.86 -20.18
CA VAL A 44 17.00 7.66 -19.59
C VAL A 44 16.82 8.55 -18.36
N ARG A 45 17.83 8.59 -17.48
CA ARG A 45 17.83 9.48 -16.30
C ARG A 45 17.59 10.95 -16.67
N ALA A 46 18.25 11.45 -17.72
CA ALA A 46 18.13 12.84 -18.13
C ALA A 46 16.69 13.20 -18.56
N TYR A 47 15.98 12.25 -19.16
CA TYR A 47 14.56 12.42 -19.48
C TYR A 47 13.70 12.52 -18.20
N PHE A 48 13.87 11.58 -17.28
CA PHE A 48 13.10 11.56 -16.02
C PHE A 48 13.43 12.74 -15.08
N ALA A 49 14.64 13.31 -15.16
CA ALA A 49 14.98 14.52 -14.41
C ALA A 49 14.07 15.69 -14.77
N LYS A 50 13.82 15.90 -16.08
CA LYS A 50 12.89 16.94 -16.55
C LYS A 50 11.44 16.69 -16.12
N LEU A 51 11.01 15.42 -16.14
CA LEU A 51 9.68 15.05 -15.64
C LEU A 51 9.53 15.31 -14.15
N ARG A 52 10.56 15.00 -13.34
CA ARG A 52 10.57 15.29 -11.90
C ARG A 52 10.36 16.77 -11.63
N GLU A 53 11.11 17.64 -12.32
CA GLU A 53 10.97 19.10 -12.18
C GLU A 53 9.53 19.55 -12.50
N LYS A 54 8.96 19.05 -13.60
CA LYS A 54 7.57 19.32 -13.97
C LYS A 54 6.58 18.88 -12.90
N TYR A 55 6.75 17.68 -12.33
CA TYR A 55 5.83 17.12 -11.33
C TYR A 55 5.96 17.80 -9.97
N ILE A 56 7.14 18.29 -9.61
CA ILE A 56 7.32 19.11 -8.42
C ILE A 56 6.64 20.48 -8.64
N ALA A 57 6.87 21.12 -9.80
CA ALA A 57 6.32 22.43 -10.10
C ALA A 57 4.79 22.46 -10.12
N ASN A 58 4.14 21.39 -10.57
CA ASN A 58 2.68 21.27 -10.62
C ASN A 58 2.05 20.63 -9.36
N GLY A 59 2.87 20.31 -8.35
CA GLY A 59 2.41 19.76 -7.07
C GLY A 59 2.02 18.28 -7.09
N GLN A 60 2.27 17.55 -8.18
CA GLN A 60 2.04 16.10 -8.24
C GLN A 60 3.02 15.30 -7.37
N ILE A 61 4.25 15.80 -7.22
CA ILE A 61 5.26 15.24 -6.32
C ILE A 61 5.49 16.21 -5.18
N SER A 62 5.24 15.77 -3.96
CA SER A 62 5.60 16.54 -2.77
C SER A 62 7.11 16.42 -2.49
N PRO A 63 7.85 17.53 -2.27
CA PRO A 63 9.24 17.46 -1.84
C PRO A 63 9.45 16.60 -0.58
N LYS A 64 8.46 16.53 0.31
CA LYS A 64 8.50 15.69 1.53
C LYS A 64 8.57 14.19 1.21
N SER A 65 8.04 13.75 0.06
CA SER A 65 8.07 12.34 -0.36
C SER A 65 9.38 11.94 -1.06
N LEU A 66 10.27 12.90 -1.33
CA LEU A 66 11.55 12.65 -2.01
C LEU A 66 12.72 12.43 -1.04
N GLY A 67 12.53 12.78 0.23
CA GLY A 67 13.54 12.58 1.27
C GLY A 67 13.61 11.13 1.72
N VAL A 68 14.78 10.69 2.18
CA VAL A 68 14.92 9.44 2.93
C VAL A 68 14.63 9.74 4.38
N ASP A 69 13.59 9.12 4.93
CA ASP A 69 13.30 9.16 6.35
C ASP A 69 13.54 7.77 6.97
N ALA A 70 14.58 7.65 7.80
CA ALA A 70 14.90 6.41 8.47
C ALA A 70 13.78 5.94 9.43
N ASN A 71 12.93 6.83 9.88
CA ASN A 71 11.77 6.49 10.72
C ASN A 71 10.78 5.58 9.97
N THR A 72 10.68 5.69 8.64
CA THR A 72 9.85 4.77 7.85
C THR A 72 10.32 3.32 7.95
N LEU A 73 11.61 3.09 8.17
CA LEU A 73 12.18 1.76 8.42
C LEU A 73 11.78 1.22 9.80
N LEU A 74 11.71 2.09 10.81
CA LEU A 74 11.27 1.71 12.17
C LEU A 74 9.80 1.31 12.19
N TYR A 75 8.95 2.05 11.49
CA TYR A 75 7.52 1.79 11.42
C TYR A 75 7.13 0.85 10.28
N GLN A 76 8.09 0.44 9.43
CA GLN A 76 7.90 -0.46 8.28
C GLN A 76 6.80 0.00 7.32
N VAL A 77 6.70 1.32 7.10
CA VAL A 77 5.66 1.94 6.27
C VAL A 77 6.06 1.90 4.80
N PRO A 78 5.33 1.17 3.93
CA PRO A 78 5.57 1.20 2.49
C PRO A 78 5.36 2.59 1.89
N GLY A 79 6.12 2.93 0.83
CA GLY A 79 6.07 4.24 0.20
C GLY A 79 4.67 4.67 -0.25
N GLY A 80 3.88 3.76 -0.82
CA GLY A 80 2.50 4.04 -1.22
C GLY A 80 1.57 4.36 -0.03
N MET A 81 1.75 3.66 1.10
CA MET A 81 1.04 3.95 2.34
C MET A 81 1.41 5.34 2.89
N PHE A 82 2.69 5.68 2.90
CA PHE A 82 3.18 6.99 3.36
C PHE A 82 2.59 8.14 2.54
N SER A 83 2.60 8.03 1.21
CA SER A 83 2.03 9.04 0.32
C SER A 83 0.53 9.25 0.55
N ASN A 84 -0.22 8.17 0.77
CA ASN A 84 -1.66 8.24 1.06
C ASN A 84 -1.93 8.91 2.41
N MET A 85 -1.15 8.58 3.44
CA MET A 85 -1.28 9.22 4.75
C MET A 85 -1.00 10.73 4.70
N LEU A 86 0.07 11.12 4.02
CA LEU A 86 0.38 12.55 3.82
C LEU A 86 -0.77 13.28 3.15
N LYS A 87 -1.38 12.68 2.12
CA LYS A 87 -2.55 13.25 1.46
C LYS A 87 -3.73 13.37 2.41
N GLN A 88 -4.08 12.31 3.14
CA GLN A 88 -5.20 12.33 4.10
C GLN A 88 -5.02 13.37 5.18
N LEU A 89 -3.80 13.51 5.75
CA LEU A 89 -3.49 14.52 6.74
C LEU A 89 -3.58 15.94 6.16
N LYS A 90 -3.12 16.14 4.94
CA LYS A 90 -3.24 17.42 4.23
C LYS A 90 -4.69 17.80 4.00
N ASP A 91 -5.49 16.86 3.49
CA ASP A 91 -6.92 17.08 3.22
C ASP A 91 -7.72 17.38 4.52
N ALA A 92 -7.25 16.84 5.66
CA ALA A 92 -7.80 17.12 6.98
C ALA A 92 -7.20 18.38 7.66
N GLY A 93 -6.20 19.05 7.06
CA GLY A 93 -5.50 20.19 7.68
C GLY A 93 -4.72 19.81 8.95
N LYS A 94 -4.21 18.57 9.03
CA LYS A 94 -3.52 17.97 10.19
C LYS A 94 -2.13 17.45 9.84
N GLU A 95 -1.40 18.12 8.95
CA GLU A 95 -0.05 17.72 8.53
C GLU A 95 0.97 17.67 9.67
N ASP A 96 0.72 18.41 10.75
CA ASP A 96 1.49 18.41 11.99
C ASP A 96 1.39 17.09 12.78
N LYS A 97 0.39 16.27 12.49
CA LYS A 97 0.13 14.99 13.18
C LYS A 97 0.86 13.77 12.57
N LEU A 98 1.74 13.97 11.60
CA LEU A 98 2.40 12.87 10.90
C LEU A 98 3.14 11.92 11.86
N ASP A 99 3.93 12.45 12.78
CA ASP A 99 4.72 11.64 13.71
C ASP A 99 3.83 10.82 14.65
N GLU A 100 2.70 11.39 15.09
CA GLU A 100 1.71 10.68 15.91
C GLU A 100 1.07 9.52 15.12
N VAL A 101 0.77 9.74 13.85
CA VAL A 101 0.23 8.67 12.97
C VAL A 101 1.25 7.58 12.74
N LEU A 102 2.52 7.93 12.47
CA LEU A 102 3.59 6.94 12.31
C LEU A 102 3.77 6.07 13.56
N ALA A 103 3.70 6.67 14.74
CA ALA A 103 3.77 5.95 16.01
C ALA A 103 2.52 5.09 16.29
N GLU A 104 1.36 5.44 15.73
CA GLU A 104 0.12 4.68 15.89
C GLU A 104 0.04 3.45 14.97
N ILE A 105 0.73 3.44 13.82
CA ILE A 105 0.70 2.33 12.85
C ILE A 105 1.09 0.98 13.45
N PRO A 106 2.22 0.84 14.18
CA PRO A 106 2.59 -0.43 14.80
C PRO A 106 1.52 -0.94 15.76
N ARG A 107 0.87 -0.05 16.50
CA ARG A 107 -0.19 -0.37 17.46
C ARG A 107 -1.46 -0.88 16.78
N VAL A 108 -1.88 -0.21 15.71
CA VAL A 108 -3.03 -0.66 14.89
C VAL A 108 -2.72 -1.99 14.21
N ARG A 109 -1.48 -2.16 13.72
CA ARG A 109 -1.02 -3.42 13.13
C ARG A 109 -1.04 -4.57 14.14
N GLU A 110 -0.59 -4.33 15.36
CA GLU A 110 -0.64 -5.32 16.45
C GLU A 110 -2.07 -5.71 16.79
N ASP A 111 -2.95 -4.73 17.02
CA ASP A 111 -4.37 -4.96 17.32
C ASP A 111 -5.07 -5.77 16.21
N ALA A 112 -4.67 -5.57 14.96
CA ALA A 112 -5.20 -6.29 13.79
C ALA A 112 -4.54 -7.66 13.52
N GLY A 113 -3.72 -8.18 14.43
CA GLY A 113 -3.07 -9.49 14.29
C GLY A 113 -1.87 -9.51 13.32
N TYR A 114 -1.14 -8.39 13.24
CA TYR A 114 0.08 -8.22 12.44
C TYR A 114 -0.07 -8.48 10.94
N PRO A 115 -1.10 -7.96 10.26
CA PRO A 115 -1.22 -8.14 8.83
C PRO A 115 0.04 -7.64 8.12
N PRO A 116 0.44 -8.24 6.98
CA PRO A 116 1.53 -7.72 6.16
C PRO A 116 1.18 -6.33 5.63
N LEU A 117 2.12 -5.39 5.68
CA LEU A 117 1.91 -4.02 5.18
C LEU A 117 2.12 -3.94 3.68
N VAL A 118 1.31 -4.69 2.94
CA VAL A 118 1.19 -4.67 1.47
C VAL A 118 -0.23 -4.27 1.08
N THR A 119 -0.47 -3.90 -0.17
CA THR A 119 -1.81 -3.58 -0.67
C THR A 119 -2.72 -4.83 -0.62
N PRO A 120 -3.94 -4.74 -0.07
CA PRO A 120 -4.63 -3.54 0.44
C PRO A 120 -4.40 -3.27 1.94
N THR A 121 -3.88 -4.22 2.71
CA THR A 121 -3.82 -4.18 4.18
C THR A 121 -2.99 -3.02 4.72
N SER A 122 -1.91 -2.62 4.03
CA SER A 122 -1.14 -1.44 4.40
C SER A 122 -1.99 -0.16 4.40
N GLN A 123 -2.87 0.01 3.42
CA GLN A 123 -3.75 1.17 3.33
C GLN A 123 -4.85 1.12 4.41
N ILE A 124 -5.38 -0.06 4.69
CA ILE A 124 -6.39 -0.27 5.74
C ILE A 124 -5.82 0.13 7.10
N VAL A 125 -4.64 -0.40 7.46
CA VAL A 125 -3.96 -0.08 8.72
C VAL A 125 -3.59 1.41 8.78
N GLY A 126 -3.04 1.97 7.69
CA GLY A 126 -2.65 3.38 7.64
C GLY A 126 -3.83 4.33 7.80
N THR A 127 -4.91 4.08 7.10
CA THR A 127 -6.13 4.91 7.20
C THR A 127 -6.73 4.83 8.61
N GLN A 128 -6.77 3.64 9.22
CA GLN A 128 -7.24 3.50 10.59
C GLN A 128 -6.36 4.24 11.58
N ALA A 129 -5.03 4.20 11.42
CA ALA A 129 -4.10 4.96 12.26
C ALA A 129 -4.34 6.48 12.14
N VAL A 130 -4.54 6.99 10.92
CA VAL A 130 -4.89 8.39 10.67
C VAL A 130 -6.18 8.76 11.42
N PHE A 131 -7.24 7.96 11.33
CA PHE A 131 -8.49 8.25 12.04
C PHE A 131 -8.34 8.19 13.55
N ASN A 132 -7.59 7.23 14.10
CA ASN A 132 -7.33 7.18 15.54
C ASN A 132 -6.71 8.49 16.06
N VAL A 133 -5.75 9.03 15.32
CA VAL A 133 -5.07 10.29 15.68
C VAL A 133 -5.97 11.50 15.46
N ILE A 134 -6.63 11.62 14.32
CA ILE A 134 -7.49 12.78 14.00
C ILE A 134 -8.67 12.88 14.98
N MET A 135 -9.28 11.75 15.34
CA MET A 135 -10.42 11.71 16.28
C MET A 135 -10.01 11.86 17.75
N GLY A 136 -8.70 11.78 18.04
CA GLY A 136 -8.17 11.87 19.41
C GLY A 136 -8.50 10.69 20.32
N GLU A 137 -9.13 9.65 19.78
CA GLU A 137 -9.51 8.43 20.48
C GLU A 137 -9.40 7.23 19.53
N ARG A 138 -8.71 6.16 19.99
CA ARG A 138 -8.49 4.95 19.20
C ARG A 138 -9.80 4.20 18.94
N TYR A 139 -10.07 3.95 17.66
CA TYR A 139 -11.26 3.20 17.19
C TYR A 139 -12.61 3.87 17.51
N LYS A 140 -12.62 5.19 17.75
CA LYS A 140 -13.85 5.97 17.81
C LYS A 140 -14.57 5.97 16.47
N MET A 141 -13.82 5.98 15.39
CA MET A 141 -14.27 5.76 14.03
C MET A 141 -13.52 4.56 13.44
N VAL A 142 -14.26 3.56 13.01
CA VAL A 142 -13.72 2.36 12.38
C VAL A 142 -14.14 2.34 10.92
N THR A 143 -13.18 2.18 10.01
CA THR A 143 -13.48 2.08 8.59
C THR A 143 -14.11 0.72 8.26
N LYS A 144 -14.91 0.67 7.19
CA LYS A 144 -15.52 -0.58 6.72
C LYS A 144 -14.45 -1.63 6.40
N GLU A 145 -13.37 -1.18 5.77
CA GLU A 145 -12.25 -2.03 5.38
C GLU A 145 -11.50 -2.59 6.61
N PHE A 146 -11.30 -1.77 7.65
CA PHE A 146 -10.68 -2.24 8.89
C PHE A 146 -11.60 -3.23 9.64
N LYS A 147 -12.92 -2.97 9.65
CA LYS A 147 -13.88 -3.93 10.15
C LYS A 147 -13.81 -5.26 9.40
N GLY A 148 -13.75 -5.22 8.07
CA GLY A 148 -13.59 -6.39 7.22
C GLY A 148 -12.27 -7.15 7.48
N LEU A 149 -11.17 -6.43 7.77
CA LEU A 149 -9.90 -7.04 8.15
C LEU A 149 -10.04 -7.87 9.45
N VAL A 150 -10.68 -7.28 10.47
CA VAL A 150 -10.93 -7.97 11.75
C VAL A 150 -11.94 -9.12 11.59
N HIS A 151 -12.91 -8.97 10.69
CA HIS A 151 -13.89 -10.02 10.36
C HIS A 151 -13.28 -11.22 9.62
N GLY A 152 -12.15 -11.02 8.92
CA GLY A 152 -11.48 -12.09 8.18
C GLY A 152 -11.68 -12.05 6.67
N ASP A 153 -12.28 -10.99 6.11
CA ASP A 153 -12.54 -10.83 4.67
C ASP A 153 -11.25 -10.84 3.84
N TYR A 154 -10.12 -10.45 4.44
CA TYR A 154 -8.80 -10.41 3.82
C TYR A 154 -7.93 -11.64 4.15
N GLY A 155 -8.52 -12.67 4.76
CA GLY A 155 -7.86 -13.92 5.12
C GLY A 155 -7.33 -13.94 6.56
N LYS A 156 -6.67 -15.06 6.91
CA LYS A 156 -6.14 -15.30 8.24
C LYS A 156 -4.95 -14.39 8.54
N THR A 157 -4.97 -13.72 9.69
CA THR A 157 -3.86 -12.89 10.17
C THR A 157 -2.71 -13.73 10.73
N PRO A 158 -1.44 -13.24 10.66
CA PRO A 158 -0.26 -13.93 11.21
C PRO A 158 -0.35 -14.26 12.71
N ALA A 159 -0.95 -13.36 13.50
CA ALA A 159 -1.23 -13.58 14.90
C ALA A 159 -2.74 -13.50 15.17
N PRO A 160 -3.26 -14.18 16.20
CA PRO A 160 -4.67 -14.08 16.54
C PRO A 160 -5.02 -12.67 17.02
N ILE A 161 -6.15 -12.17 16.57
CA ILE A 161 -6.76 -10.94 17.11
C ILE A 161 -7.41 -11.27 18.45
N SER A 162 -7.23 -10.41 19.46
CA SER A 162 -7.81 -10.67 20.77
C SER A 162 -9.33 -10.72 20.74
N PRO A 163 -10.00 -11.60 21.48
CA PRO A 163 -11.48 -11.66 21.52
C PRO A 163 -12.11 -10.35 22.00
N GLU A 164 -11.46 -9.64 22.91
CA GLU A 164 -11.91 -8.34 23.40
C GLU A 164 -11.89 -7.30 22.29
N PHE A 165 -10.80 -7.25 21.52
CA PHE A 165 -10.69 -6.33 20.40
C PHE A 165 -11.66 -6.71 19.27
N THR A 166 -11.80 -7.99 18.95
CA THR A 166 -12.78 -8.48 17.98
C THR A 166 -14.19 -8.01 18.36
N LYS A 167 -14.60 -8.19 19.61
CA LYS A 167 -15.90 -7.73 20.10
C LYS A 167 -16.05 -6.21 20.04
N LYS A 168 -14.97 -5.46 20.34
CA LYS A 168 -14.98 -3.99 20.25
C LYS A 168 -15.25 -3.51 18.81
N ILE A 169 -14.68 -4.18 17.81
CA ILE A 169 -14.77 -3.76 16.40
C ILE A 169 -16.02 -4.32 15.72
N LEU A 170 -16.35 -5.59 15.96
CA LEU A 170 -17.45 -6.30 15.28
C LEU A 170 -18.77 -6.26 16.05
N GLY A 171 -18.73 -5.99 17.37
CA GLY A 171 -19.92 -6.14 18.23
C GLY A 171 -20.29 -7.62 18.40
N ASP A 172 -21.50 -7.98 18.01
CA ASP A 172 -22.02 -9.35 18.10
C ASP A 172 -21.73 -10.20 16.84
N GLU A 173 -21.17 -9.60 15.79
CA GLU A 173 -20.79 -10.28 14.56
C GLU A 173 -19.59 -11.20 14.79
N GLN A 174 -19.63 -12.44 14.26
CA GLN A 174 -18.57 -13.39 14.41
C GLN A 174 -17.61 -13.34 13.22
N PRO A 175 -16.28 -13.40 13.45
CA PRO A 175 -15.33 -13.47 12.35
C PRO A 175 -15.48 -14.79 11.57
N ILE A 176 -15.25 -14.72 10.25
CA ILE A 176 -15.23 -15.90 9.40
C ILE A 176 -13.92 -16.68 9.59
N THR A 177 -13.99 -18.00 9.47
CA THR A 177 -12.84 -18.91 9.61
C THR A 177 -12.48 -19.63 8.30
N CYS A 178 -13.26 -19.44 7.26
CA CYS A 178 -13.01 -19.90 5.88
C CYS A 178 -12.45 -18.77 5.01
N ARG A 179 -12.13 -19.06 3.75
CA ARG A 179 -11.80 -18.00 2.79
C ARG A 179 -13.06 -17.18 2.51
N PHE A 180 -12.92 -15.86 2.40
CA PHE A 180 -14.05 -14.99 2.06
C PHE A 180 -14.76 -15.43 0.76
N ALA A 181 -13.99 -15.83 -0.24
CA ALA A 181 -14.56 -16.33 -1.49
C ALA A 181 -15.48 -17.56 -1.32
N ASP A 182 -15.28 -18.37 -0.28
CA ASP A 182 -16.12 -19.55 -0.02
C ASP A 182 -17.51 -19.15 0.55
N THR A 183 -17.69 -17.90 0.96
CA THR A 183 -18.98 -17.34 1.42
C THR A 183 -19.81 -16.76 0.28
N LEU A 184 -19.22 -16.59 -0.92
CA LEU A 184 -19.87 -15.99 -2.07
C LEU A 184 -20.63 -17.04 -2.87
N ALA A 185 -21.84 -16.69 -3.33
CA ALA A 185 -22.57 -17.52 -4.28
C ALA A 185 -21.90 -17.47 -5.67
N PRO A 186 -21.90 -18.58 -6.45
CA PRO A 186 -21.44 -18.55 -7.82
C PRO A 186 -22.27 -17.59 -8.68
N GLU A 187 -21.61 -16.66 -9.39
CA GLU A 187 -22.28 -15.63 -10.20
C GLU A 187 -21.99 -15.77 -11.71
N MET A 188 -21.07 -16.65 -12.11
CA MET A 188 -20.61 -16.74 -13.50
C MET A 188 -21.74 -16.99 -14.49
N ASP A 189 -22.70 -17.87 -14.19
CA ASP A 189 -23.82 -18.17 -15.10
C ASP A 189 -24.73 -16.95 -15.28
N LYS A 190 -24.97 -16.19 -14.22
CA LYS A 190 -25.71 -14.92 -14.27
C LYS A 190 -24.97 -13.90 -15.14
N LEU A 191 -23.67 -13.71 -14.91
CA LEU A 191 -22.84 -12.76 -15.66
C LEU A 191 -22.74 -13.14 -17.14
N LYS A 192 -22.63 -14.45 -17.47
CA LYS A 192 -22.67 -14.94 -18.85
C LYS A 192 -23.99 -14.60 -19.53
N ALA A 193 -25.10 -14.79 -18.85
CA ALA A 193 -26.42 -14.46 -19.38
C ALA A 193 -26.60 -12.95 -19.62
N GLU A 194 -26.11 -12.11 -18.70
CA GLU A 194 -26.16 -10.66 -18.84
C GLU A 194 -25.26 -10.14 -19.96
N ALA A 195 -24.06 -10.71 -20.10
CA ALA A 195 -23.08 -10.35 -21.12
C ALA A 195 -23.39 -10.89 -22.52
N ALA A 196 -24.28 -11.88 -22.65
CA ALA A 196 -24.58 -12.57 -23.92
C ALA A 196 -25.00 -11.64 -25.09
N LYS A 197 -25.44 -10.41 -24.80
CA LYS A 197 -25.86 -9.43 -25.82
C LYS A 197 -24.68 -8.83 -26.59
N TRP A 198 -23.48 -8.83 -26.02
CA TRP A 198 -22.31 -8.14 -26.57
C TRP A 198 -21.02 -8.99 -26.49
N ALA A 199 -20.97 -10.01 -25.63
CA ALA A 199 -19.83 -10.90 -25.50
C ALA A 199 -19.68 -11.80 -26.75
N THR A 200 -18.49 -11.84 -27.29
CA THR A 200 -18.11 -12.65 -28.45
C THR A 200 -17.26 -13.86 -28.10
N GLN A 201 -16.67 -13.83 -26.91
CA GLN A 201 -15.79 -14.86 -26.37
C GLN A 201 -15.93 -14.92 -24.84
N GLU A 202 -15.43 -15.97 -24.21
CA GLU A 202 -15.63 -16.18 -22.77
C GLU A 202 -14.93 -15.13 -21.90
N GLU A 203 -13.79 -14.59 -22.36
CA GLU A 203 -13.03 -13.53 -21.69
C GLU A 203 -13.79 -12.21 -21.58
N ASP A 204 -14.73 -11.95 -22.47
CA ASP A 204 -15.56 -10.72 -22.41
C ASP A 204 -16.43 -10.70 -21.15
N VAL A 205 -16.83 -11.86 -20.63
CA VAL A 205 -17.59 -11.99 -19.38
C VAL A 205 -16.74 -11.56 -18.17
N LEU A 206 -15.46 -11.91 -18.15
CA LEU A 206 -14.52 -11.52 -17.10
C LEU A 206 -14.26 -10.01 -17.08
N THR A 207 -14.35 -9.37 -18.24
CA THR A 207 -14.24 -7.91 -18.34
C THR A 207 -15.49 -7.19 -17.81
N TYR A 208 -16.65 -7.86 -17.91
CA TYR A 208 -17.93 -7.32 -17.39
C TYR A 208 -18.07 -7.50 -15.87
N ALA A 209 -17.52 -8.58 -15.32
CA ALA A 209 -17.59 -8.91 -13.90
C ALA A 209 -16.69 -8.00 -13.05
#